data_b44fc1939a506b328f78c83504bbdbad
#
_entry.id   b44fc1939a506b328f78c83504bbdbad
#
_cell.length_a   1.000
_cell.length_b   1.000
_cell.length_c   1.000
_cell.angle_alpha   90.00
_cell.angle_beta   90.00
_cell.angle_gamma   90.00
#
_symmetry.space_group_name_H-M   'P 1'
#
loop_
_entity.id
_entity.type
_entity.pdbx_description
1 polymer ?
#
loop_
_entity_poly.entity_id
_entity_poly.type
_entity_poly.pdbx_seq_one_letter_code
_entity_poly.pdbx_strand_id
1 'polypeptide(L)'
;MHIRFITTGGTIDKIYFDALSQFEVGESVLQTILGEGLVEFEYDIVPFMQKDSLEIDDADRARLRKYLAEDDGVYYVITHGTDTMPATAEVLKDLSGKTIVLTGALTPARFRTTNAVFNIGMAVAAVQTAQPGVYIAMNGQVFEAGAVRKNRAENRFEPTGRS
;
A
#
# COMPACT_ATOMS: atom_id res chain seq x y z
N MET A 1 -18.43 9.01 -1.08
CA MET A 1 -17.18 8.57 -0.39
C MET A 1 -16.01 9.01 -1.25
N HIS A 2 -15.04 9.68 -0.68
CA HIS A 2 -13.83 10.09 -1.36
C HIS A 2 -12.65 9.27 -0.80
N ILE A 3 -11.88 8.60 -1.66
CA ILE A 3 -10.73 7.78 -1.26
C ILE A 3 -9.46 8.47 -1.72
N ARG A 4 -8.55 8.75 -0.79
CA ARG A 4 -7.23 9.30 -1.11
C ARG A 4 -6.20 8.18 -1.21
N PHE A 5 -5.62 8.05 -2.39
CA PHE A 5 -4.52 7.13 -2.64
C PHE A 5 -3.19 7.84 -2.38
N ILE A 6 -2.36 7.25 -1.54
CA ILE A 6 -1.00 7.73 -1.25
C ILE A 6 -0.02 6.75 -1.86
N THR A 7 0.85 7.20 -2.75
CA THR A 7 1.86 6.31 -3.34
C THR A 7 3.22 6.53 -2.68
N THR A 8 3.84 5.43 -2.26
CA THR A 8 5.18 5.46 -1.67
C THR A 8 6.22 4.72 -2.51
N GLY A 9 5.80 4.10 -3.62
CA GLY A 9 6.64 3.27 -4.48
C GLY A 9 6.53 1.78 -4.13
N GLY A 10 7.65 1.08 -4.15
CA GLY A 10 7.71 -0.36 -3.92
C GLY A 10 7.59 -1.18 -5.20
N THR A 11 7.51 -2.50 -5.05
CA THR A 11 7.53 -3.45 -6.18
C THR A 11 6.38 -3.23 -7.16
N ILE A 12 5.22 -2.78 -6.68
CA ILE A 12 4.06 -2.52 -7.55
C ILE A 12 4.38 -1.54 -8.69
N ASP A 13 5.22 -0.55 -8.42
CA ASP A 13 5.59 0.52 -9.35
C ASP A 13 6.96 0.29 -10.03
N LYS A 14 7.59 -0.88 -9.85
CA LYS A 14 8.89 -1.17 -10.45
C LYS A 14 8.80 -1.27 -11.98
N ILE A 15 9.79 -0.69 -12.63
CA ILE A 15 10.05 -0.79 -14.07
C ILE A 15 11.44 -1.37 -14.29
N TYR A 16 11.64 -2.04 -15.42
CA TYR A 16 12.97 -2.47 -15.85
C TYR A 16 13.66 -1.33 -16.59
N PHE A 17 14.84 -0.95 -16.14
CA PHE A 17 15.64 0.10 -16.76
C PHE A 17 16.80 -0.54 -17.54
N ASP A 18 16.66 -0.58 -18.87
CA ASP A 18 17.59 -1.30 -19.77
C ASP A 18 19.04 -0.81 -19.65
N ALA A 19 19.27 0.50 -19.50
CA ALA A 19 20.61 1.08 -19.49
C ALA A 19 21.46 0.58 -18.30
N LEU A 20 20.82 0.19 -17.19
CA LEU A 20 21.48 -0.32 -15.98
C LEU A 20 21.22 -1.81 -15.76
N SER A 21 20.39 -2.45 -16.59
CA SER A 21 19.92 -3.83 -16.39
C SER A 21 19.35 -4.10 -15.00
N GLN A 22 18.65 -3.10 -14.44
CA GLN A 22 18.11 -3.11 -13.07
C GLN A 22 16.64 -2.72 -13.06
N PHE A 23 15.94 -3.13 -12.00
CA PHE A 23 14.59 -2.65 -11.70
C PHE A 23 14.68 -1.39 -10.82
N GLU A 24 13.96 -0.36 -11.22
CA GLU A 24 13.80 0.88 -10.47
C GLU A 24 12.33 1.12 -10.15
N VAL A 25 12.07 1.87 -9.06
CA VAL A 25 10.71 2.32 -8.75
C VAL A 25 10.34 3.45 -9.69
N GLY A 26 9.37 3.21 -10.57
CA GLY A 26 8.85 4.19 -11.53
C GLY A 26 7.68 5.01 -10.97
N GLU A 27 7.01 5.72 -11.87
CA GLU A 27 5.75 6.39 -11.56
C GLU A 27 4.66 5.37 -11.24
N SER A 28 3.73 5.77 -10.37
CA SER A 28 2.65 4.91 -9.93
C SER A 28 1.74 4.49 -11.08
N VAL A 29 1.40 3.22 -11.08
CA VAL A 29 0.44 2.60 -12.04
C VAL A 29 -1.02 2.72 -11.59
N LEU A 30 -1.29 3.32 -10.44
CA LEU A 30 -2.64 3.40 -9.87
C LEU A 30 -3.65 4.03 -10.81
N GLN A 31 -3.30 5.12 -11.50
CA GLN A 31 -4.21 5.79 -12.43
C GLN A 31 -4.68 4.82 -13.53
N THR A 32 -3.77 3.98 -14.03
CA THR A 32 -4.10 2.98 -15.03
C THR A 32 -5.01 1.89 -14.46
N ILE A 33 -4.65 1.34 -13.29
CA ILE A 33 -5.43 0.28 -12.63
C ILE A 33 -6.85 0.75 -12.30
N LEU A 34 -7.01 1.95 -11.76
CA LEU A 34 -8.32 2.50 -11.41
C LEU A 34 -9.15 2.82 -12.68
N GLY A 35 -8.50 3.33 -13.73
CA GLY A 35 -9.16 3.58 -15.02
C GLY A 35 -9.64 2.30 -15.69
N GLU A 36 -8.81 1.26 -15.73
CA GLU A 36 -9.19 -0.07 -16.26
C GLU A 36 -10.27 -0.74 -15.41
N GLY A 37 -10.27 -0.47 -14.09
CA GLY A 37 -11.29 -0.95 -13.15
C GLY A 37 -12.62 -0.22 -13.27
N LEU A 38 -12.73 0.83 -14.09
CA LEU A 38 -13.93 1.64 -14.30
C LEU A 38 -14.56 2.10 -12.97
N VAL A 39 -13.72 2.53 -12.02
CA VAL A 39 -14.17 2.94 -10.70
C VAL A 39 -15.03 4.21 -10.76
N GLU A 40 -16.14 4.25 -10.02
CA GLU A 40 -17.08 5.38 -10.00
C GLU A 40 -17.05 6.20 -8.70
N PHE A 41 -16.26 5.78 -7.70
CA PHE A 41 -16.07 6.59 -6.49
C PHE A 41 -15.12 7.76 -6.76
N GLU A 42 -15.29 8.84 -6.02
CA GLU A 42 -14.38 10.00 -6.07
C GLU A 42 -13.02 9.63 -5.44
N TYR A 43 -11.94 10.04 -6.08
CA TYR A 43 -10.59 9.81 -5.56
C TYR A 43 -9.59 10.85 -6.02
N ASP A 44 -8.51 10.95 -5.28
CA ASP A 44 -7.27 11.63 -5.68
C ASP A 44 -6.07 10.73 -5.42
N ILE A 45 -4.99 10.96 -6.16
CA ILE A 45 -3.73 10.24 -6.01
C ILE A 45 -2.65 11.22 -5.63
N VAL A 46 -2.04 11.01 -4.46
CA VAL A 46 -0.96 11.83 -3.92
C VAL A 46 0.36 11.08 -4.06
N PRO A 47 1.27 11.48 -4.95
CA PRO A 47 2.60 10.91 -5.05
C PRO A 47 3.45 11.39 -3.86
N PHE A 48 3.48 10.62 -2.79
CA PHE A 48 4.12 11.03 -1.54
C PHE A 48 5.62 10.74 -1.53
N MET A 49 6.02 9.57 -1.99
CA MET A 49 7.43 9.20 -2.19
C MET A 49 7.56 8.10 -3.26
N GLN A 50 8.78 7.90 -3.75
CA GLN A 50 9.09 6.91 -4.78
C GLN A 50 10.33 6.11 -4.35
N LYS A 51 10.14 5.19 -3.37
CA LYS A 51 11.20 4.42 -2.75
C LYS A 51 10.91 2.92 -2.77
N ASP A 52 11.97 2.10 -2.78
CA ASP A 52 11.83 0.72 -2.34
C ASP A 52 11.56 0.69 -0.83
N SER A 53 10.81 -0.30 -0.35
CA SER A 53 10.44 -0.35 1.07
C SER A 53 11.64 -0.49 2.01
N LEU A 54 12.75 -1.06 1.54
CA LEU A 54 14.00 -1.15 2.32
C LEU A 54 14.72 0.19 2.45
N GLU A 55 14.39 1.18 1.60
CA GLU A 55 14.92 2.54 1.64
C GLU A 55 14.05 3.49 2.48
N ILE A 56 12.84 3.06 2.86
CA ILE A 56 11.93 3.84 3.71
C ILE A 56 12.41 3.75 5.15
N ASP A 57 12.87 4.85 5.69
CA ASP A 57 13.36 4.98 7.06
C ASP A 57 12.28 5.48 8.05
N ASP A 58 12.66 5.64 9.31
CA ASP A 58 11.74 6.11 10.35
C ASP A 58 11.35 7.59 10.16
N ALA A 59 12.21 8.41 9.55
CA ALA A 59 11.90 9.79 9.23
C ALA A 59 10.82 9.87 8.13
N ASP A 60 10.91 9.01 7.12
CA ASP A 60 9.88 8.87 6.08
C ASP A 60 8.53 8.45 6.66
N ARG A 61 8.53 7.47 7.58
CA ARG A 61 7.31 7.01 8.27
C ARG A 61 6.70 8.11 9.15
N ALA A 62 7.54 8.83 9.87
CA ALA A 62 7.09 9.96 10.70
C ALA A 62 6.49 11.09 9.83
N ARG A 63 7.08 11.38 8.68
CA ARG A 63 6.56 12.34 7.70
C ARG A 63 5.21 11.91 7.13
N LEU A 64 5.06 10.63 6.78
CA LEU A 64 3.80 10.06 6.30
C LEU A 64 2.72 10.14 7.39
N ARG A 65 3.05 9.77 8.62
CA ARG A 65 2.15 9.86 9.76
C ARG A 65 1.69 11.28 10.02
N LYS A 66 2.63 12.25 9.99
CA LYS A 66 2.31 13.68 10.15
C LYS A 66 1.36 14.14 9.06
N TYR A 67 1.67 13.85 7.79
CA TYR A 67 0.81 14.20 6.66
C TYR A 67 -0.62 13.68 6.88
N LEU A 68 -0.77 12.38 7.19
CA LEU A 68 -2.08 11.77 7.42
C LEU A 68 -2.79 12.34 8.65
N ALA A 69 -2.08 12.77 9.68
CA ALA A 69 -2.67 13.37 10.89
C ALA A 69 -3.22 14.78 10.62
N GLU A 70 -2.55 15.54 9.77
CA GLU A 70 -2.93 16.92 9.42
C GLU A 70 -3.96 17.00 8.29
N ASP A 71 -4.06 15.96 7.48
CA ASP A 71 -5.01 15.88 6.37
C ASP A 71 -6.43 15.62 6.87
N ASP A 72 -7.43 16.21 6.22
CA ASP A 72 -8.85 16.11 6.58
C ASP A 72 -9.56 14.85 6.03
N GLY A 73 -8.91 14.08 5.19
CA GLY A 73 -9.43 12.84 4.64
C GLY A 73 -9.74 11.78 5.71
N VAL A 74 -10.64 10.88 5.37
CA VAL A 74 -11.08 9.77 6.24
C VAL A 74 -10.64 8.42 5.68
N TYR A 75 -10.65 8.25 4.37
CA TYR A 75 -10.41 6.97 3.69
C TYR A 75 -9.13 7.02 2.86
N TYR A 76 -8.17 6.15 3.19
CA TYR A 76 -6.86 6.11 2.54
C TYR A 76 -6.50 4.72 2.08
N VAL A 77 -6.00 4.63 0.86
CA VAL A 77 -5.28 3.45 0.36
C VAL A 77 -3.84 3.85 0.10
N ILE A 78 -2.88 3.16 0.71
CA ILE A 78 -1.45 3.45 0.60
C ILE A 78 -0.77 2.32 -0.16
N THR A 79 -0.20 2.60 -1.34
CA THR A 79 0.68 1.64 -2.00
C THR A 79 2.08 1.70 -1.39
N HIS A 80 2.62 0.55 -1.04
CA HIS A 80 3.86 0.43 -0.29
C HIS A 80 4.61 -0.84 -0.68
N GLY A 81 5.92 -0.79 -0.60
CA GLY A 81 6.73 -1.99 -0.76
C GLY A 81 6.50 -2.99 0.37
N THR A 82 6.51 -4.28 0.03
CA THR A 82 6.01 -5.32 0.92
C THR A 82 6.92 -5.65 2.09
N ASP A 83 8.25 -5.39 1.99
CA ASP A 83 9.20 -5.83 3.01
C ASP A 83 9.07 -5.11 4.35
N THR A 84 8.74 -3.82 4.33
CA THR A 84 8.58 -3.01 5.55
C THR A 84 7.16 -2.44 5.73
N MET A 85 6.20 -2.92 4.94
CA MET A 85 4.79 -2.52 5.05
C MET A 85 4.22 -2.71 6.47
N PRO A 86 4.47 -3.84 7.18
CA PRO A 86 4.00 -4.01 8.54
C PRO A 86 4.56 -2.96 9.52
N ALA A 87 5.82 -2.56 9.35
CA ALA A 87 6.44 -1.51 10.18
C ALA A 87 5.80 -0.14 9.95
N THR A 88 5.48 0.19 8.70
CA THR A 88 4.76 1.43 8.39
C THR A 88 3.35 1.42 8.94
N ALA A 89 2.61 0.31 8.80
CA ALA A 89 1.27 0.16 9.36
C ALA A 89 1.28 0.34 10.89
N GLU A 90 2.28 -0.20 11.58
CA GLU A 90 2.45 -0.06 13.03
C GLU A 90 2.63 1.41 13.46
N VAL A 91 3.40 2.21 12.72
CA VAL A 91 3.59 3.65 13.00
C VAL A 91 2.29 4.44 12.82
N LEU A 92 1.39 3.98 11.96
CA LEU A 92 0.14 4.66 11.64
C LEU A 92 -1.04 4.25 12.54
N LYS A 93 -0.95 3.15 13.28
CA LYS A 93 -2.08 2.49 13.97
C LYS A 93 -2.88 3.37 14.93
N ASP A 94 -2.24 4.39 15.50
CA ASP A 94 -2.86 5.29 16.48
C ASP A 94 -3.56 6.50 15.83
N LEU A 95 -3.63 6.58 14.51
CA LEU A 95 -4.37 7.63 13.81
C LEU A 95 -5.88 7.37 13.92
N SER A 96 -6.53 8.12 14.82
CA SER A 96 -7.96 7.98 15.07
C SER A 96 -8.84 8.61 13.97
N GLY A 97 -10.05 8.09 13.80
CA GLY A 97 -11.06 8.64 12.90
C GLY A 97 -10.79 8.41 11.42
N LYS A 98 -9.78 7.62 11.07
CA LYS A 98 -9.38 7.31 9.70
C LYS A 98 -9.42 5.82 9.45
N THR A 99 -9.78 5.44 8.23
CA THR A 99 -9.64 4.06 7.72
C THR A 99 -8.50 4.07 6.71
N ILE A 100 -7.41 3.41 7.05
CA ILE A 100 -6.17 3.40 6.27
C ILE A 100 -5.86 1.95 5.88
N VAL A 101 -5.75 1.67 4.60
CA VAL A 101 -5.41 0.33 4.10
C VAL A 101 -4.11 0.39 3.31
N LEU A 102 -3.07 -0.28 3.79
CA LEU A 102 -1.83 -0.44 3.05
C LEU A 102 -1.94 -1.68 2.14
N THR A 103 -1.38 -1.56 0.95
CA THR A 103 -1.32 -2.64 -0.03
C THR A 103 -0.11 -2.48 -0.94
N GLY A 104 0.13 -3.46 -1.77
CA GLY A 104 1.23 -3.45 -2.73
C GLY A 104 1.19 -4.69 -3.61
N ALA A 105 2.32 -5.01 -4.24
CA ALA A 105 2.43 -6.20 -5.04
C ALA A 105 3.77 -6.91 -4.80
N LEU A 106 3.76 -8.23 -4.98
CA LEU A 106 4.95 -9.07 -4.94
C LEU A 106 5.65 -9.11 -6.32
N THR A 107 4.91 -8.72 -7.37
CA THR A 107 5.37 -8.62 -8.74
C THR A 107 4.98 -7.26 -9.30
N PRO A 108 5.83 -6.58 -10.10
CA PRO A 108 5.48 -5.30 -10.71
C PRO A 108 4.14 -5.34 -11.46
N ALA A 109 3.34 -4.29 -11.31
CA ALA A 109 2.02 -4.23 -11.95
C ALA A 109 2.08 -4.26 -13.48
N ARG A 110 3.21 -3.83 -14.06
CA ARG A 110 3.45 -3.85 -15.50
C ARG A 110 3.76 -5.24 -16.08
N PHE A 111 3.95 -6.24 -15.23
CA PHE A 111 4.15 -7.62 -15.67
C PHE A 111 2.80 -8.25 -16.01
N ARG A 112 2.80 -9.11 -17.04
CA ARG A 112 1.61 -9.84 -17.45
C ARG A 112 0.99 -10.66 -16.31
N THR A 113 1.85 -11.26 -15.47
CA THR A 113 1.42 -12.01 -14.30
C THR A 113 1.77 -11.18 -13.06
N THR A 114 0.76 -10.57 -12.47
CA THR A 114 0.91 -9.72 -11.28
C THR A 114 -0.29 -9.90 -10.35
N ASN A 115 -0.06 -9.73 -9.06
CA ASN A 115 -1.12 -9.67 -8.05
C ASN A 115 -1.55 -8.22 -7.73
N ALA A 116 -1.02 -7.22 -8.44
CA ALA A 116 -1.26 -5.82 -8.17
C ALA A 116 -2.75 -5.43 -8.24
N VAL A 117 -3.41 -5.75 -9.36
CA VAL A 117 -4.83 -5.39 -9.57
C VAL A 117 -5.72 -6.05 -8.51
N PHE A 118 -5.46 -7.33 -8.20
CA PHE A 118 -6.19 -8.05 -7.15
C PHE A 118 -6.03 -7.38 -5.79
N ASN A 119 -4.81 -7.04 -5.40
CA ASN A 119 -4.54 -6.41 -4.11
C ASN A 119 -5.10 -4.99 -4.01
N ILE A 120 -5.03 -4.19 -5.08
CA ILE A 120 -5.65 -2.86 -5.14
C ILE A 120 -7.17 -2.98 -4.99
N GLY A 121 -7.81 -3.89 -5.72
CA GLY A 121 -9.25 -4.13 -5.59
C GLY A 121 -9.65 -4.54 -4.17
N MET A 122 -8.86 -5.41 -3.53
CA MET A 122 -9.06 -5.77 -2.12
C MET A 122 -8.92 -4.57 -1.18
N ALA A 123 -7.89 -3.74 -1.37
CA ALA A 123 -7.69 -2.55 -0.54
C ALA A 123 -8.83 -1.54 -0.69
N VAL A 124 -9.33 -1.35 -1.92
CA VAL A 124 -10.50 -0.52 -2.21
C VAL A 124 -11.76 -1.06 -1.52
N ALA A 125 -11.98 -2.37 -1.56
CA ALA A 125 -13.12 -2.97 -0.86
C ALA A 125 -12.97 -2.84 0.67
N ALA A 126 -11.78 -3.09 1.20
CA ALA A 126 -11.51 -3.01 2.62
C ALA A 126 -11.70 -1.59 3.17
N VAL A 127 -11.18 -0.57 2.48
CA VAL A 127 -11.30 0.83 2.94
C VAL A 127 -12.73 1.33 2.98
N GLN A 128 -13.61 0.77 2.15
CA GLN A 128 -15.03 1.12 2.10
C GLN A 128 -15.87 0.44 3.18
N THR A 129 -15.42 -0.68 3.73
CA THR A 129 -16.22 -1.55 4.60
C THR A 129 -15.65 -1.73 6.00
N ALA A 130 -14.36 -1.47 6.21
CA ALA A 130 -13.73 -1.60 7.51
C ALA A 130 -14.09 -0.44 8.44
N GLN A 131 -14.07 -0.70 9.75
CA GLN A 131 -14.16 0.34 10.77
C GLN A 131 -12.90 1.24 10.74
N PRO A 132 -12.95 2.45 11.34
CA PRO A 132 -11.74 3.26 11.49
C PRO A 132 -10.60 2.46 12.12
N GLY A 133 -9.45 2.49 11.48
CA GLY A 133 -8.27 1.70 11.87
C GLY A 133 -7.27 1.62 10.73
N VAL A 134 -6.18 0.92 10.97
CA VAL A 134 -5.09 0.70 10.00
C VAL A 134 -4.98 -0.78 9.68
N TYR A 135 -4.99 -1.08 8.39
CA TYR A 135 -5.06 -2.44 7.86
C TYR A 135 -4.00 -2.67 6.78
N ILE A 136 -3.70 -3.94 6.53
CA ILE A 136 -2.93 -4.40 5.37
C ILE A 136 -3.79 -5.37 4.57
N ALA A 137 -4.00 -5.07 3.28
CA ALA A 137 -4.71 -5.93 2.33
C ALA A 137 -3.71 -6.62 1.39
N MET A 138 -3.39 -7.87 1.67
CA MET A 138 -2.42 -8.66 0.92
C MET A 138 -2.80 -10.15 0.90
N ASN A 139 -2.44 -10.83 -0.18
CA ASN A 139 -2.63 -12.29 -0.32
C ASN A 139 -4.08 -12.78 -0.09
N GLY A 140 -5.08 -12.01 -0.50
CA GLY A 140 -6.48 -12.38 -0.30
C GLY A 140 -7.01 -12.22 1.13
N GLN A 141 -6.27 -11.51 1.99
CA GLN A 141 -6.62 -11.30 3.41
C GLN A 141 -6.46 -9.83 3.80
N VAL A 142 -7.27 -9.41 4.77
CA VAL A 142 -7.16 -8.10 5.41
C VAL A 142 -6.71 -8.32 6.85
N PHE A 143 -5.60 -7.71 7.22
CA PHE A 143 -4.99 -7.81 8.55
C PHE A 143 -5.04 -6.47 9.26
N GLU A 144 -5.24 -6.47 10.56
CA GLU A 144 -5.05 -5.27 11.38
C GLU A 144 -3.55 -4.96 11.57
N ALA A 145 -3.20 -3.69 11.64
CA ALA A 145 -1.84 -3.25 11.96
C ALA A 145 -1.37 -3.84 13.30
N GLY A 146 -0.14 -4.34 13.34
CA GLY A 146 0.42 -5.02 14.51
C GLY A 146 0.07 -6.51 14.62
N ALA A 147 -0.91 -7.00 13.87
CA ALA A 147 -1.33 -8.40 13.87
C ALA A 147 -0.83 -9.19 12.66
N VAL A 148 0.14 -8.67 11.93
CA VAL A 148 0.62 -9.26 10.66
C VAL A 148 2.14 -9.19 10.53
N ARG A 149 2.72 -10.20 9.89
CA ARG A 149 4.12 -10.21 9.46
C ARG A 149 4.25 -10.67 8.01
N LYS A 150 5.32 -10.26 7.34
CA LYS A 150 5.73 -10.85 6.06
C LYS A 150 6.61 -12.08 6.31
N ASN A 151 6.13 -13.24 5.90
CA ASN A 151 6.94 -14.46 5.80
C ASN A 151 7.70 -14.42 4.47
N ARG A 152 8.98 -14.08 4.53
CA ARG A 152 9.82 -13.93 3.32
C ARG A 152 10.09 -15.27 2.64
N ALA A 153 10.19 -16.36 3.40
CA ALA A 153 10.43 -17.69 2.84
C ALA A 153 9.27 -18.17 1.98
N GLU A 154 8.04 -17.90 2.42
CA GLU A 154 6.81 -18.26 1.73
C GLU A 154 6.29 -17.13 0.81
N ASN A 155 6.99 -15.99 0.79
CA ASN A 155 6.62 -14.77 0.05
C ASN A 155 5.14 -14.37 0.25
N ARG A 156 4.67 -14.41 1.50
CA ARG A 156 3.29 -14.06 1.86
C ARG A 156 3.19 -13.34 3.20
N PHE A 157 2.05 -12.69 3.39
CA PHE A 157 1.65 -12.10 4.66
C PHE A 157 0.88 -13.12 5.49
N GLU A 158 1.13 -13.15 6.78
CA GLU A 158 0.45 -14.08 7.71
C GLU A 158 0.21 -13.41 9.06
N PRO A 159 -0.85 -13.79 9.80
CA PRO A 159 -1.11 -13.22 11.11
C PRO A 159 0.02 -13.53 12.09
N THR A 160 0.31 -12.58 12.99
CA THR A 160 1.14 -12.81 14.17
C THR A 160 0.25 -13.39 15.28
N GLY A 161 0.59 -14.56 15.84
CA GLY A 161 -0.13 -15.10 17.00
C GLY A 161 -1.11 -16.25 16.75
N ARG A 162 -0.91 -17.03 15.71
CA ARG A 162 -1.37 -18.44 15.70
C ARG A 162 -0.19 -19.33 16.07
N SER A 163 -0.11 -19.63 17.37
CA SER A 163 0.55 -20.84 17.86
C SER A 163 -0.26 -22.04 17.47
#